data_d30541678265eacf6e37c33b1b98afa1
#
_entry.id   d30541678265eacf6e37c33b1b98afa1
#
_cell.length_a   1.000
_cell.length_b   1.000
_cell.length_c   1.000
_cell.angle_alpha   90.00
_cell.angle_beta   90.00
_cell.angle_gamma   90.00
#
_symmetry.space_group_name_H-M   'P 1'
#
loop_
_entity.id
_entity.type
_entity.pdbx_description
1 polymer ?
#
loop_
_entity_poly.entity_id
_entity_poly.type
_entity_poly.pdbx_seq_one_letter_code
_entity_poly.pdbx_strand_id
1 'polypeptide(L)'
;MALGSVPALVGGTYLVAPYMPPAYAKMAFVSFWLIYGLALSLINHVRDQSAVERLPGLTLSQQAEMVGIGVVGGVLSAIFGNGVDICSFAFVTLKYRLSEKVATPTSVTLMALNAVLGFALHALVLGDMQMEAYRFWWVSIPVVVFSAPLGAYVVSRVLRLYISGLLYIVIVVQFVSALWILQPVLPLLLFSAAVFGVGVFLFFQLPR
;
A
#
# COMPACT_ATOMS: atom_id res chain seq x y z
N MET A 1 -1.93 3.09 -13.80
CA MET A 1 -2.29 3.12 -12.36
C MET A 1 -2.81 4.50 -11.92
N ALA A 2 -2.10 5.61 -12.10
CA ALA A 2 -2.58 6.95 -11.72
C ALA A 2 -3.97 7.30 -12.30
N LEU A 3 -4.21 6.99 -13.58
CA LEU A 3 -5.50 7.21 -14.25
C LEU A 3 -6.68 6.49 -13.57
N GLY A 4 -6.43 5.36 -12.93
CA GLY A 4 -7.46 4.64 -12.16
C GLY A 4 -7.55 5.14 -10.72
N SER A 5 -6.41 5.45 -10.07
CA SER A 5 -6.40 5.77 -8.65
C SER A 5 -6.99 7.14 -8.32
N VAL A 6 -6.79 8.14 -9.17
CA VAL A 6 -7.29 9.51 -8.92
C VAL A 6 -8.82 9.57 -8.88
N PRO A 7 -9.56 9.13 -9.90
CA PRO A 7 -11.02 9.14 -9.83
C PRO A 7 -11.57 8.20 -8.75
N ALA A 8 -10.88 7.08 -8.51
CA ALA A 8 -11.27 6.12 -7.47
C ALA A 8 -11.03 6.67 -6.04
N LEU A 9 -9.99 7.48 -5.83
CA LEU A 9 -9.76 8.19 -4.58
C LEU A 9 -10.95 9.14 -4.30
N VAL A 10 -11.31 9.96 -5.27
CA VAL A 10 -12.44 10.89 -5.12
C VAL A 10 -13.75 10.13 -4.85
N GLY A 11 -14.07 9.15 -5.69
CA GLY A 11 -15.27 8.31 -5.48
C GLY A 11 -15.26 7.57 -4.15
N GLY A 12 -14.12 7.00 -3.75
CA GLY A 12 -13.95 6.30 -2.48
C GLY A 12 -14.14 7.20 -1.25
N THR A 13 -13.68 8.44 -1.32
CA THR A 13 -13.87 9.43 -0.24
C THR A 13 -15.34 9.76 -0.01
N TYR A 14 -16.15 9.85 -1.07
CA TYR A 14 -17.58 10.14 -0.93
C TYR A 14 -18.45 8.91 -0.65
N LEU A 15 -18.12 7.75 -1.26
CA LEU A 15 -19.00 6.58 -1.29
C LEU A 15 -18.61 5.50 -0.28
N VAL A 16 -17.34 5.42 0.14
CA VAL A 16 -16.84 4.30 0.94
C VAL A 16 -16.30 4.76 2.30
N ALA A 17 -15.43 5.77 2.30
CA ALA A 17 -14.77 6.21 3.52
C ALA A 17 -15.72 6.62 4.67
N PRO A 18 -16.87 7.30 4.44
CA PRO A 18 -17.78 7.69 5.51
C PRO A 18 -18.43 6.51 6.24
N TYR A 19 -18.52 5.36 5.57
CA TYR A 19 -19.16 4.14 6.12
C TYR A 19 -18.16 3.17 6.76
N MET A 20 -16.85 3.45 6.67
CA MET A 20 -15.81 2.55 7.18
C MET A 20 -15.35 2.99 8.58
N PRO A 21 -15.67 2.24 9.64
CA PRO A 21 -15.17 2.56 10.97
C PRO A 21 -13.63 2.50 11.03
N PRO A 22 -12.95 3.43 11.73
CA PRO A 22 -11.49 3.52 11.76
C PRO A 22 -10.78 2.23 12.22
N ALA A 23 -11.39 1.47 13.13
CA ALA A 23 -10.84 0.20 13.60
C ALA A 23 -10.80 -0.86 12.49
N TYR A 24 -11.86 -0.95 11.67
CA TYR A 24 -11.93 -1.86 10.53
C TYR A 24 -10.95 -1.45 9.43
N ALA A 25 -10.85 -0.15 9.14
CA ALA A 25 -9.87 0.39 8.21
C ALA A 25 -8.44 -0.01 8.62
N LYS A 26 -8.08 0.20 9.89
CA LYS A 26 -6.75 -0.14 10.41
C LYS A 26 -6.47 -1.64 10.37
N MET A 27 -7.44 -2.49 10.74
CA MET A 27 -7.28 -3.95 10.66
C MET A 27 -7.17 -4.44 9.22
N ALA A 28 -7.96 -3.89 8.29
CA ALA A 28 -7.82 -4.20 6.87
C ALA A 28 -6.41 -3.83 6.35
N PHE A 29 -5.93 -2.63 6.66
CA PHE A 29 -4.60 -2.16 6.27
C PHE A 29 -3.48 -3.11 6.72
N VAL A 30 -3.44 -3.47 8.01
CA VAL A 30 -2.38 -4.37 8.51
C VAL A 30 -2.53 -5.79 7.97
N SER A 31 -3.75 -6.25 7.68
CA SER A 31 -4.00 -7.54 7.05
C SER A 31 -3.49 -7.57 5.61
N PHE A 32 -3.68 -6.51 4.82
CA PHE A 32 -3.11 -6.38 3.48
C PHE A 32 -1.58 -6.44 3.49
N TRP A 33 -0.94 -5.74 4.43
CA TRP A 33 0.51 -5.82 4.58
C TRP A 33 0.98 -7.22 4.96
N LEU A 34 0.25 -7.92 5.83
CA LEU A 34 0.59 -9.28 6.22
C LEU A 34 0.49 -10.25 5.04
N ILE A 35 -0.59 -10.14 4.22
CA ILE A 35 -0.78 -10.94 3.00
C ILE A 35 0.39 -10.69 2.04
N TYR A 36 0.73 -9.42 1.82
CA TYR A 36 1.85 -9.06 0.95
C TYR A 36 3.18 -9.63 1.46
N GLY A 37 3.48 -9.49 2.75
CA GLY A 37 4.71 -10.04 3.36
C GLY A 37 4.81 -11.54 3.22
N LEU A 38 3.70 -12.26 3.44
CA LEU A 38 3.63 -13.71 3.25
C LEU A 38 3.87 -14.09 1.78
N ALA A 39 3.19 -13.42 0.86
CA ALA A 39 3.33 -13.66 -0.57
C ALA A 39 4.77 -13.42 -1.06
N LEU A 40 5.39 -12.32 -0.62
CA LEU A 40 6.77 -11.99 -0.96
C LEU A 40 7.75 -13.02 -0.36
N SER A 41 7.51 -13.46 0.88
CA SER A 41 8.33 -14.50 1.52
C SER A 41 8.26 -15.81 0.75
N LEU A 42 7.07 -16.24 0.36
CA LEU A 42 6.89 -17.46 -0.44
C LEU A 42 7.60 -17.36 -1.79
N ILE A 43 7.51 -16.22 -2.47
CA ILE A 43 8.20 -16.02 -3.76
C ILE A 43 9.72 -16.03 -3.58
N ASN A 44 10.25 -15.36 -2.58
CA ASN A 44 11.68 -15.25 -2.36
C ASN A 44 12.33 -16.57 -1.88
N HIS A 45 11.60 -17.41 -1.13
CA HIS A 45 12.14 -18.66 -0.60
C HIS A 45 11.87 -19.90 -1.48
N VAL A 46 10.75 -19.91 -2.21
CA VAL A 46 10.35 -21.07 -3.03
C VAL A 46 10.86 -20.96 -4.47
N ARG A 47 11.13 -19.75 -4.95
CA ARG A 47 11.55 -19.48 -6.32
C ARG A 47 12.86 -18.71 -6.34
N ASP A 48 13.93 -19.45 -6.60
CA ASP A 48 15.27 -18.92 -6.90
C ASP A 48 15.26 -18.28 -8.32
N GLN A 49 14.55 -17.17 -8.49
CA GLN A 49 14.42 -16.50 -9.79
C GLN A 49 14.85 -15.04 -9.71
N SER A 50 15.68 -14.65 -10.67
CA SER A 50 16.16 -13.28 -10.85
C SER A 50 15.02 -12.28 -10.97
N ALA A 51 15.05 -11.23 -10.16
CA ALA A 51 14.14 -10.11 -10.26
C ALA A 51 14.42 -9.33 -11.55
N VAL A 52 13.38 -8.86 -12.22
CA VAL A 52 13.46 -8.06 -13.43
C VAL A 52 13.61 -6.59 -13.06
N GLU A 53 14.55 -5.89 -13.70
CA GLU A 53 14.77 -4.46 -13.45
C GLU A 53 13.96 -3.53 -14.36
N ARG A 54 13.36 -4.07 -15.42
CA ARG A 54 12.57 -3.29 -16.38
C ARG A 54 11.31 -4.05 -16.78
N LEU A 55 10.19 -3.34 -16.86
CA LEU A 55 8.98 -3.89 -17.44
C LEU A 55 9.15 -3.95 -18.98
N PRO A 56 8.85 -5.09 -19.63
CA PRO A 56 8.75 -5.17 -21.07
C PRO A 56 7.61 -4.27 -21.57
N GLY A 57 7.54 -4.03 -22.88
CA GLY A 57 6.44 -3.29 -23.49
C GLY A 57 5.08 -3.89 -23.08
N LEU A 58 4.23 -3.08 -22.45
CA LEU A 58 2.95 -3.53 -21.88
C LEU A 58 1.90 -3.65 -22.99
N THR A 59 1.23 -4.78 -23.04
CA THR A 59 0.05 -4.98 -23.88
C THR A 59 -1.14 -4.16 -23.37
N LEU A 60 -2.13 -3.90 -24.21
CA LEU A 60 -3.32 -3.14 -23.83
C LEU A 60 -4.07 -3.78 -22.65
N SER A 61 -4.13 -5.10 -22.60
CA SER A 61 -4.75 -5.84 -21.49
C SER A 61 -3.98 -5.63 -20.16
N GLN A 62 -2.65 -5.65 -20.19
CA GLN A 62 -1.82 -5.37 -19.02
C GLN A 62 -1.94 -3.91 -18.54
N GLN A 63 -2.10 -2.97 -19.47
CA GLN A 63 -2.39 -1.59 -19.14
C GLN A 63 -3.76 -1.45 -18.45
N ALA A 64 -4.79 -2.15 -18.94
CA ALA A 64 -6.10 -2.17 -18.31
C ALA A 64 -6.07 -2.78 -16.89
N GLU A 65 -5.32 -3.87 -16.68
CA GLU A 65 -5.08 -4.43 -15.35
C GLU A 65 -4.41 -3.43 -14.41
N MET A 66 -3.39 -2.72 -14.88
CA MET A 66 -2.73 -1.68 -14.10
C MET A 66 -3.67 -0.53 -13.72
N VAL A 67 -4.60 -0.16 -14.61
CA VAL A 67 -5.65 0.82 -14.29
C VAL A 67 -6.60 0.24 -13.25
N GLY A 68 -7.02 -1.01 -13.39
CA GLY A 68 -7.87 -1.71 -12.42
C GLY A 68 -7.26 -1.76 -11.01
N ILE A 69 -5.97 -2.12 -10.91
CA ILE A 69 -5.23 -2.07 -9.65
C ILE A 69 -5.13 -0.64 -9.11
N GLY A 70 -4.98 0.35 -9.99
CA GLY A 70 -5.06 1.76 -9.62
C GLY A 70 -6.42 2.12 -9.00
N VAL A 71 -7.52 1.65 -9.56
CA VAL A 71 -8.87 1.87 -9.01
C VAL A 71 -9.00 1.27 -7.61
N VAL A 72 -8.61 0.01 -7.42
CA VAL A 72 -8.62 -0.63 -6.10
C VAL A 72 -7.75 0.14 -5.11
N GLY A 73 -6.51 0.46 -5.50
CA GLY A 73 -5.59 1.24 -4.68
C GLY A 73 -6.10 2.65 -4.34
N GLY A 74 -6.81 3.30 -5.27
CA GLY A 74 -7.43 4.61 -5.04
C GLY A 74 -8.55 4.57 -4.00
N VAL A 75 -9.44 3.57 -4.07
CA VAL A 75 -10.48 3.35 -3.04
C VAL A 75 -9.83 3.07 -1.68
N LEU A 76 -8.81 2.21 -1.63
CA LEU A 76 -8.10 1.94 -0.38
C LEU A 76 -7.35 3.18 0.13
N SER A 77 -6.83 4.03 -0.76
CA SER A 77 -6.25 5.32 -0.36
C SER A 77 -7.27 6.26 0.27
N ALA A 78 -8.52 6.24 -0.18
CA ALA A 78 -9.60 7.00 0.44
C ALA A 78 -9.92 6.52 1.86
N ILE A 79 -9.75 5.22 2.15
CA ILE A 79 -10.05 4.62 3.46
C ILE A 79 -8.87 4.78 4.42
N PHE A 80 -7.65 4.48 3.96
CA PHE A 80 -6.45 4.40 4.81
C PHE A 80 -5.51 5.59 4.67
N GLY A 81 -5.72 6.44 3.66
CA GLY A 81 -4.77 7.46 3.24
C GLY A 81 -3.58 6.93 2.40
N ASN A 82 -3.37 5.62 2.36
CA ASN A 82 -2.19 4.99 1.78
C ASN A 82 -2.52 3.59 1.24
N GLY A 83 -3.22 3.50 0.13
CA GLY A 83 -3.62 2.20 -0.45
C GLY A 83 -3.02 1.94 -1.82
N VAL A 84 -2.81 2.98 -2.61
CA VAL A 84 -2.34 2.84 -4.00
C VAL A 84 -0.91 2.32 -4.08
N ASP A 85 -0.05 2.71 -3.14
CA ASP A 85 1.34 2.24 -3.10
C ASP A 85 1.41 0.74 -2.76
N ILE A 86 0.65 0.30 -1.74
CA ILE A 86 0.59 -1.12 -1.35
C ILE A 86 0.11 -1.96 -2.54
N CYS A 87 -1.01 -1.58 -3.17
CA CYS A 87 -1.57 -2.31 -4.29
C CYS A 87 -0.63 -2.30 -5.50
N SER A 88 -0.07 -1.14 -5.87
CA SER A 88 0.83 -1.03 -7.00
C SER A 88 2.14 -1.77 -6.76
N PHE A 89 2.74 -1.62 -5.57
CA PHE A 89 3.96 -2.29 -5.19
C PHE A 89 3.77 -3.82 -5.17
N ALA A 90 2.74 -4.31 -4.48
CA ALA A 90 2.41 -5.73 -4.44
C ALA A 90 2.18 -6.30 -5.85
N PHE A 91 1.38 -5.61 -6.67
CA PHE A 91 1.06 -6.08 -8.02
C PHE A 91 2.30 -6.18 -8.92
N VAL A 92 3.15 -5.15 -8.96
CA VAL A 92 4.32 -5.18 -9.83
C VAL A 92 5.42 -6.13 -9.34
N THR A 93 5.56 -6.29 -8.03
CA THR A 93 6.55 -7.23 -7.46
C THR A 93 6.09 -8.68 -7.56
N LEU A 94 4.81 -8.97 -7.33
CA LEU A 94 4.29 -10.34 -7.32
C LEU A 94 4.01 -10.86 -8.73
N LYS A 95 3.38 -10.05 -9.60
CA LYS A 95 3.02 -10.46 -10.95
C LYS A 95 4.16 -10.32 -11.96
N TYR A 96 4.81 -9.15 -11.98
CA TYR A 96 5.87 -8.86 -12.94
C TYR A 96 7.27 -9.14 -12.39
N ARG A 97 7.39 -9.56 -11.14
CA ARG A 97 8.68 -9.84 -10.45
C ARG A 97 9.66 -8.67 -10.53
N LEU A 98 9.10 -7.46 -10.55
CA LEU A 98 9.92 -6.27 -10.57
C LEU A 98 10.71 -6.16 -9.26
N SER A 99 11.99 -5.82 -9.36
CA SER A 99 12.84 -5.61 -8.19
C SER A 99 12.24 -4.57 -7.25
N GLU A 100 12.27 -4.81 -5.96
CA GLU A 100 11.78 -3.89 -4.93
C GLU A 100 12.48 -2.53 -5.03
N LYS A 101 13.75 -2.50 -5.47
CA LYS A 101 14.49 -1.26 -5.70
C LYS A 101 13.87 -0.38 -6.80
N VAL A 102 13.23 -0.98 -7.79
CA VAL A 102 12.56 -0.27 -8.90
C VAL A 102 11.09 -0.01 -8.59
N ALA A 103 10.42 -0.97 -7.95
CA ALA A 103 9.01 -0.86 -7.60
C ALA A 103 8.75 0.21 -6.54
N THR A 104 9.64 0.35 -5.53
CA THR A 104 9.50 1.30 -4.43
C THR A 104 9.37 2.75 -4.89
N PRO A 105 10.28 3.33 -5.67
CA PRO A 105 10.14 4.73 -6.09
C PRO A 105 8.88 4.97 -6.94
N THR A 106 8.46 3.98 -7.73
CA THR A 106 7.22 4.09 -8.53
C THR A 106 5.98 4.13 -7.65
N SER A 107 5.88 3.23 -6.67
CA SER A 107 4.73 3.19 -5.75
C SER A 107 4.68 4.41 -4.84
N VAL A 108 5.83 4.87 -4.34
CA VAL A 108 5.92 6.10 -3.53
C VAL A 108 5.50 7.34 -4.32
N THR A 109 5.85 7.42 -5.62
CA THR A 109 5.38 8.53 -6.48
C THR A 109 3.87 8.51 -6.65
N LEU A 110 3.26 7.32 -6.86
CA LEU A 110 1.81 7.18 -6.92
C LEU A 110 1.14 7.54 -5.58
N MET A 111 1.73 7.12 -4.47
CA MET A 111 1.28 7.50 -3.13
C MET A 111 1.32 9.01 -2.94
N ALA A 112 2.43 9.65 -3.27
CA ALA A 112 2.58 11.10 -3.15
C ALA A 112 1.53 11.87 -3.97
N LEU A 113 1.26 11.45 -5.21
CA LEU A 113 0.21 12.01 -6.04
C LEU A 113 -1.17 11.90 -5.37
N ASN A 114 -1.53 10.70 -4.90
CA ASN A 114 -2.82 10.50 -4.22
C ASN A 114 -2.90 11.25 -2.89
N ALA A 115 -1.80 11.35 -2.13
CA ALA A 115 -1.76 12.10 -0.88
C ALA A 115 -1.99 13.60 -1.10
N VAL A 116 -1.35 14.19 -2.12
CA VAL A 116 -1.56 15.61 -2.47
C VAL A 116 -3.00 15.86 -2.91
N LEU A 117 -3.55 14.98 -3.76
CA LEU A 117 -4.93 15.11 -4.23
C LEU A 117 -5.94 14.88 -3.11
N GLY A 118 -5.72 13.90 -2.24
CA GLY A 118 -6.56 13.63 -1.08
C GLY A 118 -6.53 14.79 -0.09
N PHE A 119 -5.35 15.34 0.20
CA PHE A 119 -5.21 16.52 1.04
C PHE A 119 -5.96 17.72 0.45
N ALA A 120 -5.79 17.99 -0.85
CA ALA A 120 -6.49 19.08 -1.53
C ALA A 120 -8.02 18.88 -1.51
N LEU A 121 -8.49 17.65 -1.71
CA LEU A 121 -9.90 17.31 -1.64
C LEU A 121 -10.49 17.60 -0.26
N HIS A 122 -9.86 17.13 0.80
CA HIS A 122 -10.32 17.34 2.18
C HIS A 122 -10.18 18.80 2.64
N ALA A 123 -9.07 19.49 2.26
CA ALA A 123 -8.81 20.85 2.69
C ALA A 123 -9.63 21.90 1.92
N LEU A 124 -9.81 21.71 0.60
CA LEU A 124 -10.37 22.74 -0.28
C LEU A 124 -11.82 22.48 -0.71
N VAL A 125 -12.22 21.21 -0.82
CA VAL A 125 -13.55 20.83 -1.34
C VAL A 125 -14.48 20.41 -0.21
N LEU A 126 -14.06 19.50 0.66
CA LEU A 126 -14.87 19.01 1.77
C LEU A 126 -14.82 19.94 2.99
N GLY A 127 -13.70 20.62 3.22
CA GLY A 127 -13.52 21.52 4.37
C GLY A 127 -13.56 20.83 5.73
N ASP A 128 -13.36 19.50 5.76
CA ASP A 128 -13.50 18.65 6.96
C ASP A 128 -12.16 18.37 7.68
N MET A 129 -11.08 19.02 7.23
CA MET A 129 -9.76 18.89 7.84
C MET A 129 -9.72 19.46 9.26
N GLN A 130 -9.45 18.59 10.23
CA GLN A 130 -9.26 18.99 11.63
C GLN A 130 -7.94 19.74 11.82
N MET A 131 -7.90 20.65 12.79
CA MET A 131 -6.70 21.44 13.09
C MET A 131 -5.50 20.56 13.50
N GLU A 132 -5.76 19.44 14.16
CA GLU A 132 -4.74 18.46 14.50
C GLU A 132 -4.04 17.88 13.26
N ALA A 133 -4.78 17.64 12.17
CA ALA A 133 -4.21 17.14 10.93
C ALA A 133 -3.18 18.13 10.33
N TYR A 134 -3.50 19.43 10.35
CA TYR A 134 -2.54 20.47 9.93
C TYR A 134 -1.31 20.51 10.83
N ARG A 135 -1.47 20.38 12.16
CA ARG A 135 -0.34 20.37 13.11
C ARG A 135 0.59 19.17 12.85
N PHE A 136 0.03 17.97 12.67
CA PHE A 136 0.81 16.78 12.33
C PHE A 136 1.52 16.92 10.99
N TRP A 137 0.86 17.51 10.01
CA TRP A 137 1.44 17.76 8.69
C TRP A 137 2.65 18.69 8.78
N TRP A 138 2.52 19.83 9.50
CA TRP A 138 3.63 20.75 9.69
C TRP A 138 4.83 20.14 10.41
N VAL A 139 4.62 19.31 11.41
CA VAL A 139 5.70 18.61 12.14
C VAL A 139 6.34 17.53 11.26
N SER A 140 5.56 16.88 10.39
CA SER A 140 6.06 15.80 9.54
C SER A 140 6.89 16.27 8.36
N ILE A 141 6.64 17.48 7.81
CA ILE A 141 7.36 18.01 6.64
C ILE A 141 8.87 17.97 6.82
N PRO A 142 9.47 18.61 7.84
CA PRO A 142 10.93 18.61 7.98
C PRO A 142 11.50 17.20 8.15
N VAL A 143 10.81 16.33 8.88
CA VAL A 143 11.26 14.94 9.07
C VAL A 143 11.30 14.20 7.73
N VAL A 144 10.24 14.31 6.92
CA VAL A 144 10.16 13.62 5.62
C VAL A 144 11.16 14.18 4.61
N VAL A 145 11.34 15.50 4.56
CA VAL A 145 12.29 16.17 3.64
C VAL A 145 13.72 15.64 3.83
N PHE A 146 14.13 15.39 5.07
CA PHE A 146 15.46 14.84 5.35
C PHE A 146 15.50 13.31 5.30
N SER A 147 14.49 12.62 5.81
CA SER A 147 14.51 11.16 5.91
C SER A 147 14.30 10.46 4.57
N ALA A 148 13.51 11.03 3.65
CA ALA A 148 13.23 10.38 2.36
C ALA A 148 14.47 10.28 1.45
N PRO A 149 15.29 11.34 1.24
CA PRO A 149 16.55 11.22 0.50
C PRO A 149 17.56 10.29 1.19
N LEU A 150 17.63 10.34 2.53
CA LEU A 150 18.51 9.46 3.30
C LEU A 150 18.09 8.00 3.16
N GLY A 151 16.79 7.71 3.26
CA GLY A 151 16.24 6.38 3.03
C GLY A 151 16.53 5.86 1.63
N ALA A 152 16.31 6.68 0.60
CA ALA A 152 16.62 6.33 -0.78
C ALA A 152 18.12 6.02 -0.98
N TYR A 153 19.00 6.82 -0.37
CA TYR A 153 20.44 6.57 -0.39
C TYR A 153 20.80 5.24 0.26
N VAL A 154 20.26 4.95 1.45
CA VAL A 154 20.50 3.68 2.16
C VAL A 154 20.01 2.49 1.33
N VAL A 155 18.76 2.55 0.83
CA VAL A 155 18.17 1.47 0.01
C VAL A 155 19.00 1.21 -1.26
N SER A 156 19.57 2.26 -1.88
CA SER A 156 20.41 2.09 -3.07
C SER A 156 21.72 1.33 -2.81
N ARG A 157 22.21 1.35 -1.57
CA ARG A 157 23.49 0.73 -1.15
C ARG A 157 23.32 -0.66 -0.52
N VAL A 158 22.13 -0.97 -0.03
CA VAL A 158 21.85 -2.23 0.70
C VAL A 158 21.45 -3.33 -0.30
N LEU A 159 21.84 -4.57 0.00
CA LEU A 159 21.44 -5.74 -0.79
C LEU A 159 19.94 -6.00 -0.65
N ARG A 160 19.30 -6.46 -1.73
CA ARG A 160 17.86 -6.74 -1.80
C ARG A 160 17.35 -7.60 -0.65
N LEU A 161 18.11 -8.63 -0.24
CA LEU A 161 17.71 -9.54 0.82
C LEU A 161 17.54 -8.85 2.18
N TYR A 162 18.41 -7.89 2.51
CA TYR A 162 18.28 -7.12 3.75
C TYR A 162 17.05 -6.21 3.74
N ILE A 163 16.72 -5.64 2.57
CA ILE A 163 15.52 -4.81 2.40
C ILE A 163 14.27 -5.66 2.61
N SER A 164 14.20 -6.84 1.99
CA SER A 164 13.09 -7.78 2.18
C SER A 164 12.98 -8.26 3.63
N GLY A 165 14.12 -8.59 4.28
CA GLY A 165 14.16 -8.99 5.68
C GLY A 165 13.64 -7.90 6.62
N LEU A 166 14.08 -6.64 6.42
CA LEU A 166 13.58 -5.50 7.18
C LEU A 166 12.07 -5.33 6.99
N LEU A 167 11.58 -5.50 5.78
CA LEU A 167 10.18 -5.36 5.44
C LEU A 167 9.33 -6.41 6.18
N TYR A 168 9.78 -7.67 6.26
CA TYR A 168 9.10 -8.72 7.03
C TYR A 168 9.01 -8.37 8.52
N ILE A 169 10.11 -7.89 9.12
CA ILE A 169 10.13 -7.48 10.52
C ILE A 169 9.12 -6.36 10.76
N VAL A 170 9.12 -5.32 9.92
CA VAL A 170 8.20 -4.18 10.04
C VAL A 170 6.75 -4.63 9.93
N ILE A 171 6.42 -5.51 8.98
CA ILE A 171 5.06 -6.04 8.79
C ILE A 171 4.59 -6.80 10.05
N VAL A 172 5.42 -7.67 10.59
CA VAL A 172 5.08 -8.44 11.79
C VAL A 172 4.89 -7.52 12.99
N VAL A 173 5.82 -6.59 13.22
CA VAL A 173 5.72 -5.61 14.31
C VAL A 173 4.45 -4.75 14.18
N GLN A 174 4.13 -4.31 12.97
CA GLN A 174 2.94 -3.52 12.70
C GLN A 174 1.65 -4.31 12.97
N PHE A 175 1.59 -5.57 12.57
CA PHE A 175 0.44 -6.43 12.81
C PHE A 175 0.25 -6.71 14.31
N VAL A 176 1.32 -7.10 15.01
CA VAL A 176 1.30 -7.34 16.46
C VAL A 176 0.90 -6.07 17.23
N SER A 177 1.49 -4.92 16.88
CA SER A 177 1.13 -3.65 17.52
C SER A 177 -0.32 -3.24 17.26
N ALA A 178 -0.87 -3.54 16.08
CA ALA A 178 -2.28 -3.30 15.79
C ALA A 178 -3.20 -4.16 16.65
N LEU A 179 -2.87 -5.44 16.85
CA LEU A 179 -3.61 -6.32 17.75
C LEU A 179 -3.56 -5.82 19.19
N TRP A 180 -2.39 -5.37 19.65
CA TRP A 180 -2.23 -4.84 21.01
C TRP A 180 -3.02 -3.56 21.25
N ILE A 181 -2.95 -2.61 20.32
CA ILE A 181 -3.59 -1.29 20.47
C ILE A 181 -5.11 -1.37 20.28
N LEU A 182 -5.57 -2.13 19.28
CA LEU A 182 -7.01 -2.20 18.97
C LEU A 182 -7.78 -3.14 19.88
N GLN A 183 -7.09 -4.09 20.55
CA GLN A 183 -7.74 -5.15 21.37
C GLN A 183 -8.99 -5.67 20.67
N PRO A 184 -8.86 -6.25 19.47
CA PRO A 184 -9.98 -6.45 18.56
C PRO A 184 -11.01 -7.42 19.17
N VAL A 185 -12.26 -6.97 19.23
CA VAL A 185 -13.39 -7.84 19.54
C VAL A 185 -13.63 -8.87 18.45
N LEU A 186 -14.34 -9.95 18.77
CA LEU A 186 -14.54 -11.08 17.85
C LEU A 186 -14.97 -10.68 16.41
N PRO A 187 -15.92 -9.76 16.18
CA PRO A 187 -16.30 -9.34 14.83
C PRO A 187 -15.15 -8.74 14.03
N LEU A 188 -14.26 -7.97 14.69
CA LEU A 188 -13.12 -7.35 14.06
C LEU A 188 -12.02 -8.37 13.71
N LEU A 189 -11.84 -9.40 14.55
CA LEU A 189 -10.95 -10.54 14.24
C LEU A 189 -11.46 -11.36 13.08
N LEU A 190 -12.76 -11.66 13.03
CA LEU A 190 -13.37 -12.38 11.91
C LEU A 190 -13.24 -11.59 10.60
N PHE A 191 -13.45 -10.28 10.64
CA PHE A 191 -13.24 -9.40 9.49
C PHE A 191 -11.78 -9.45 9.01
N SER A 192 -10.81 -9.31 9.92
CA SER A 192 -9.37 -9.40 9.57
C SER A 192 -9.02 -10.77 8.98
N ALA A 193 -9.53 -11.86 9.56
CA ALA A 193 -9.35 -13.22 9.06
C ALA A 193 -9.99 -13.41 7.66
N ALA A 194 -11.15 -12.83 7.42
CA ALA A 194 -11.81 -12.86 6.12
C ALA A 194 -11.00 -12.09 5.06
N VAL A 195 -10.54 -10.88 5.38
CA VAL A 195 -9.65 -10.08 4.51
C VAL A 195 -8.38 -10.86 4.19
N PHE A 196 -7.76 -11.47 5.21
CA PHE A 196 -6.56 -12.28 5.03
C PHE A 196 -6.84 -13.51 4.16
N GLY A 197 -7.91 -14.25 4.41
CA GLY A 197 -8.30 -15.43 3.63
C GLY A 197 -8.58 -15.10 2.16
N VAL A 198 -9.33 -14.03 1.90
CA VAL A 198 -9.61 -13.56 0.53
C VAL A 198 -8.32 -13.13 -0.16
N GLY A 199 -7.45 -12.40 0.52
CA GLY A 199 -6.18 -11.96 -0.06
C GLY A 199 -5.24 -13.12 -0.39
N VAL A 200 -5.14 -14.11 0.48
CA VAL A 200 -4.37 -15.34 0.23
C VAL A 200 -4.97 -16.11 -0.94
N PHE A 201 -6.30 -16.27 -0.99
CA PHE A 201 -6.99 -16.92 -2.10
C PHE A 201 -6.70 -16.22 -3.44
N LEU A 202 -6.83 -14.90 -3.49
CA LEU A 202 -6.52 -14.10 -4.68
C LEU A 202 -5.05 -14.24 -5.09
N PHE A 203 -4.13 -14.31 -4.13
CA PHE A 203 -2.71 -14.54 -4.41
C PHE A 203 -2.49 -15.87 -5.12
N PHE A 204 -3.15 -16.95 -4.69
CA PHE A 204 -3.03 -18.26 -5.35
C PHE A 204 -3.72 -18.32 -6.71
N GLN A 205 -4.66 -17.41 -7.00
CA GLN A 205 -5.33 -17.27 -8.29
C GLN A 205 -4.53 -16.42 -9.30
N LEU A 206 -3.53 -15.67 -8.85
CA LEU A 206 -2.67 -14.92 -9.78
C LEU A 206 -1.97 -15.91 -10.72
N PRO A 207 -2.16 -15.79 -12.05
CA PRO A 207 -1.62 -16.73 -13.01
C PRO A 207 -0.09 -16.80 -12.88
N ARG A 208 0.39 -18.01 -12.79
CA ARG A 208 1.81 -18.35 -12.63
C ARG A 208 2.58 -18.14 -13.92
#